data_6a04bd8c4ad861748b00e4000f5a688f
#
_entry.id   6a04bd8c4ad861748b00e4000f5a688f
#
_cell.length_a   1.000
_cell.length_b   1.000
_cell.length_c   1.000
_cell.angle_alpha   90.00
_cell.angle_beta   90.00
_cell.angle_gamma   90.00
#
_symmetry.space_group_name_H-M   'P 1'
#
loop_
_entity.id
_entity.type
_entity.pdbx_description
1 polymer ?
#
loop_
_entity_poly.entity_id
_entity_poly.type
_entity_poly.pdbx_seq_one_letter_code
_entity_poly.pdbx_strand_id
1 'polypeptide(L)'
;MEKVIEFSRLGSRIGRATLVREKSLNSLTLETINRLFAQIEDWIDDDDIACIVLDSSSDRAFCAGADITALYHAIKSDDLAHADAFFTNEYRLDFMLHKTEKPVLIWGNGVVMGGGLGLLSGCSHRVGTPDNRIAMPEITIGLFPDAGATWVLSGLPDKLGTFVGMTGCQLSAGDALELGILDYVIEHEKKTEVINSLAALVWTDEASGNSMMLSELLKQFAIKESLPHQLLKHRSAIVGLIDRASDDDDFFDVFEAGMSTLEIDEWLVGAIETYQRGSATTARIFHEQLQRATDMTLADTLRMELD
;
A
#
# COMPACT_ATOMS: atom_id res chain seq x y z
N MET A 1 4.70 28.25 0.13
CA MET A 1 4.01 26.93 0.15
C MET A 1 5.02 25.89 0.57
N GLU A 2 4.65 24.98 1.44
CA GLU A 2 5.49 23.84 1.81
C GLU A 2 5.71 22.96 0.58
N LYS A 3 6.93 22.52 0.35
CA LYS A 3 7.24 21.61 -0.77
C LYS A 3 6.68 20.23 -0.40
N VAL A 4 5.80 19.66 -1.23
CA VAL A 4 5.14 18.38 -0.94
C VAL A 4 5.79 17.20 -1.65
N ILE A 5 6.44 17.47 -2.81
CA ILE A 5 7.09 16.47 -3.65
C ILE A 5 8.20 17.11 -4.48
N GLU A 6 9.23 16.35 -4.76
CA GLU A 6 10.33 16.70 -5.64
C GLU A 6 10.38 15.77 -6.84
N PHE A 7 10.61 16.35 -8.03
CA PHE A 7 10.82 15.60 -9.25
C PHE A 7 12.25 15.81 -9.74
N SER A 8 12.88 14.75 -10.19
CA SER A 8 14.24 14.77 -10.75
C SER A 8 14.40 13.68 -11.80
N ARG A 9 15.48 13.77 -12.59
CA ARG A 9 15.93 12.68 -13.46
C ARG A 9 17.20 12.06 -12.89
N LEU A 10 17.28 10.74 -12.90
CA LEU A 10 18.48 9.98 -12.53
C LEU A 10 19.08 9.41 -13.82
N GLY A 11 20.35 9.75 -14.08
CA GLY A 11 20.92 9.49 -15.39
C GLY A 11 20.12 10.17 -16.49
N SER A 12 19.99 9.53 -17.64
CA SER A 12 19.25 10.07 -18.78
C SER A 12 17.82 9.55 -18.90
N ARG A 13 17.50 8.39 -18.30
CA ARG A 13 16.26 7.65 -18.61
C ARG A 13 15.39 7.27 -17.40
N ILE A 14 15.62 7.81 -16.21
CA ILE A 14 14.82 7.50 -15.03
C ILE A 14 14.16 8.79 -14.52
N GLY A 15 12.82 8.78 -14.42
CA GLY A 15 12.06 9.77 -13.68
C GLY A 15 12.00 9.39 -12.20
N ARG A 16 12.29 10.34 -11.28
CA ARG A 16 12.19 10.10 -9.83
C ARG A 16 11.29 11.13 -9.18
N ALA A 17 10.31 10.66 -8.43
CA ALA A 17 9.43 11.43 -7.58
C ALA A 17 9.71 11.09 -6.11
N THR A 18 10.06 12.10 -5.31
CA THR A 18 10.40 11.95 -3.90
C THR A 18 9.40 12.72 -3.04
N LEU A 19 8.67 12.03 -2.16
CA LEU A 19 7.80 12.64 -1.16
C LEU A 19 8.65 13.35 -0.11
N VAL A 20 8.33 14.62 0.25
CA VAL A 20 9.18 15.44 1.12
C VAL A 20 8.41 16.11 2.28
N ARG A 21 7.23 15.63 2.62
CA ARG A 21 6.43 16.06 3.78
C ARG A 21 6.76 15.26 5.04
N GLU A 22 8.02 15.15 5.43
CA GLU A 22 8.50 14.28 6.52
C GLU A 22 7.77 14.48 7.85
N LYS A 23 7.42 15.74 8.19
CA LYS A 23 6.75 16.08 9.46
C LYS A 23 5.37 15.43 9.59
N SER A 24 4.68 15.19 8.49
CA SER A 24 3.39 14.49 8.42
C SER A 24 3.52 13.05 7.92
N LEU A 25 4.72 12.44 8.02
CA LEU A 25 5.02 11.11 7.51
C LEU A 25 4.59 10.95 6.04
N ASN A 26 4.77 12.01 5.25
CA ASN A 26 4.41 12.08 3.83
C ASN A 26 2.93 11.80 3.52
N SER A 27 2.03 12.17 4.44
CA SER A 27 0.59 12.04 4.16
C SER A 27 0.22 12.77 2.88
N LEU A 28 -0.65 12.13 2.09
CA LEU A 28 -1.05 12.59 0.76
C LEU A 28 -2.07 13.73 0.87
N THR A 29 -1.79 14.82 0.19
CA THR A 29 -2.76 15.89 -0.06
C THR A 29 -3.25 15.83 -1.49
N LEU A 30 -4.39 16.46 -1.80
CA LEU A 30 -4.86 16.60 -3.18
C LEU A 30 -3.80 17.25 -4.09
N GLU A 31 -2.99 18.20 -3.56
CA GLU A 31 -1.87 18.78 -4.29
C GLU A 31 -0.81 17.73 -4.62
N THR A 32 -0.43 16.88 -3.64
CA THR A 32 0.56 15.81 -3.86
C THR A 32 0.09 14.84 -4.92
N ILE A 33 -1.17 14.38 -4.84
CA ILE A 33 -1.77 13.45 -5.78
C ILE A 33 -1.81 14.04 -7.19
N ASN A 34 -2.32 15.26 -7.34
CA ASN A 34 -2.42 15.93 -8.65
C ASN A 34 -1.05 16.13 -9.30
N ARG A 35 -0.04 16.49 -8.52
CA ARG A 35 1.33 16.67 -9.03
C ARG A 35 1.98 15.35 -9.40
N LEU A 36 1.78 14.30 -8.60
CA LEU A 36 2.23 12.94 -8.93
C LEU A 36 1.58 12.46 -10.22
N PHE A 37 0.25 12.56 -10.30
CA PHE A 37 -0.51 12.13 -11.47
C PHE A 37 0.01 12.77 -12.75
N ALA A 38 0.08 14.10 -12.78
CA ALA A 38 0.52 14.84 -13.97
C ALA A 38 1.96 14.48 -14.38
N GLN A 39 2.88 14.38 -13.39
CA GLN A 39 4.28 14.07 -13.71
C GLN A 39 4.50 12.61 -14.12
N ILE A 40 3.76 11.67 -13.55
CA ILE A 40 3.86 10.25 -13.92
C ILE A 40 3.26 10.05 -15.30
N GLU A 41 2.12 10.70 -15.62
CA GLU A 41 1.52 10.71 -16.95
C GLU A 41 2.52 11.23 -17.99
N ASP A 42 3.16 12.38 -17.73
CA ASP A 42 4.21 12.94 -18.59
C ASP A 42 5.38 11.94 -18.80
N TRP A 43 5.80 11.23 -17.74
CA TRP A 43 6.89 10.24 -17.84
C TRP A 43 6.48 8.95 -18.54
N ILE A 44 5.22 8.57 -18.47
CA ILE A 44 4.70 7.42 -19.21
C ILE A 44 4.72 7.72 -20.71
N ASP A 45 4.39 8.94 -21.10
CA ASP A 45 4.34 9.37 -22.49
C ASP A 45 5.72 9.81 -23.06
N ASP A 46 6.73 10.04 -22.20
CA ASP A 46 8.09 10.46 -22.62
C ASP A 46 8.95 9.24 -23.00
N ASP A 47 9.24 9.06 -24.28
CA ASP A 47 10.09 7.97 -24.80
C ASP A 47 11.53 7.99 -24.21
N ASP A 48 11.99 9.13 -23.71
CA ASP A 48 13.29 9.23 -23.04
C ASP A 48 13.26 8.65 -21.61
N ILE A 49 12.10 8.38 -21.04
CA ILE A 49 11.95 7.75 -19.72
C ILE A 49 11.67 6.25 -19.87
N ALA A 50 12.57 5.43 -19.34
CA ALA A 50 12.49 3.97 -19.38
C ALA A 50 12.07 3.33 -18.04
N CYS A 51 12.19 4.08 -16.93
CA CYS A 51 11.87 3.61 -15.58
C CYS A 51 11.40 4.80 -14.72
N ILE A 52 10.50 4.54 -13.80
CA ILE A 52 10.02 5.52 -12.80
C ILE A 52 10.41 5.04 -11.42
N VAL A 53 10.83 5.95 -10.54
CA VAL A 53 11.15 5.67 -9.14
C VAL A 53 10.29 6.56 -8.25
N LEU A 54 9.58 5.93 -7.32
CA LEU A 54 8.84 6.59 -6.25
C LEU A 54 9.54 6.32 -4.93
N ASP A 55 9.87 7.37 -4.18
CA ASP A 55 10.48 7.23 -2.88
C ASP A 55 10.15 8.39 -1.93
N SER A 56 10.77 8.38 -0.76
CA SER A 56 10.62 9.37 0.30
C SER A 56 11.97 9.94 0.72
N SER A 57 12.00 11.22 1.13
CA SER A 57 13.17 11.81 1.81
C SER A 57 13.26 11.41 3.28
N SER A 58 12.17 10.86 3.85
CA SER A 58 12.12 10.47 5.27
C SER A 58 12.65 9.05 5.48
N ASP A 59 13.52 8.88 6.46
CA ASP A 59 13.97 7.56 6.91
C ASP A 59 12.88 6.81 7.69
N ARG A 60 11.82 7.50 8.17
CA ARG A 60 10.79 6.95 9.05
C ARG A 60 9.58 6.39 8.33
N ALA A 61 9.29 6.91 7.14
CA ALA A 61 8.07 6.59 6.42
C ALA A 61 8.21 6.85 4.92
N PHE A 62 7.72 5.93 4.13
CA PHE A 62 7.38 6.24 2.74
C PHE A 62 6.15 7.16 2.73
N CYS A 63 5.00 6.68 3.22
CA CYS A 63 3.74 7.41 3.25
C CYS A 63 2.77 6.81 4.28
N ALA A 64 2.19 7.66 5.13
CA ALA A 64 1.21 7.26 6.14
C ALA A 64 -0.25 7.33 5.66
N GLY A 65 -0.50 7.45 4.35
CA GLY A 65 -1.84 7.54 3.75
C GLY A 65 -2.34 8.97 3.56
N ALA A 66 -3.64 9.14 3.43
CA ALA A 66 -4.29 10.41 3.20
C ALA A 66 -4.06 11.44 4.34
N ASP A 67 -4.01 12.72 4.02
CA ASP A 67 -4.05 13.80 5.01
C ASP A 67 -5.47 13.94 5.57
N ILE A 68 -5.81 13.06 6.53
CA ILE A 68 -7.14 12.97 7.13
C ILE A 68 -7.57 14.29 7.78
N THR A 69 -6.60 15.08 8.29
CA THR A 69 -6.91 16.39 8.86
C THR A 69 -7.44 17.35 7.80
N ALA A 70 -6.82 17.39 6.64
CA ALA A 70 -7.26 18.20 5.50
C ALA A 70 -8.63 17.75 5.00
N LEU A 71 -8.87 16.45 4.83
CA LEU A 71 -10.16 15.88 4.42
C LEU A 71 -11.27 16.19 5.44
N TYR A 72 -10.98 16.02 6.73
CA TYR A 72 -11.93 16.36 7.80
C TYR A 72 -12.37 17.84 7.74
N HIS A 73 -11.41 18.76 7.54
CA HIS A 73 -11.73 20.17 7.44
C HIS A 73 -12.53 20.52 6.18
N ALA A 74 -12.23 19.90 5.05
CA ALA A 74 -12.98 20.05 3.81
C ALA A 74 -14.44 19.61 4.00
N ILE A 75 -14.67 18.40 4.49
CA ILE A 75 -16.01 17.87 4.74
C ILE A 75 -16.78 18.74 5.75
N LYS A 76 -16.12 19.16 6.84
CA LYS A 76 -16.76 19.99 7.87
C LYS A 76 -17.12 21.40 7.39
N SER A 77 -16.43 21.92 6.38
CA SER A 77 -16.74 23.20 5.73
C SER A 77 -17.70 23.06 4.54
N ASP A 78 -18.27 21.87 4.32
CA ASP A 78 -19.15 21.54 3.18
C ASP A 78 -18.45 21.63 1.81
N ASP A 79 -17.12 21.53 1.79
CA ASP A 79 -16.31 21.40 0.56
C ASP A 79 -16.20 19.93 0.14
N LEU A 80 -17.33 19.33 -0.20
CA LEU A 80 -17.40 17.94 -0.66
C LEU A 80 -16.63 17.72 -1.97
N ALA A 81 -16.59 18.76 -2.82
CA ALA A 81 -15.86 18.68 -4.08
C ALA A 81 -14.35 18.43 -3.88
N HIS A 82 -13.77 18.93 -2.78
CA HIS A 82 -12.38 18.65 -2.45
C HIS A 82 -12.17 17.17 -2.08
N ALA A 83 -13.07 16.61 -1.27
CA ALA A 83 -13.01 15.20 -0.88
C ALA A 83 -13.20 14.26 -2.08
N ASP A 84 -14.23 14.54 -2.91
CA ASP A 84 -14.48 13.78 -4.15
C ASP A 84 -13.28 13.81 -5.10
N ALA A 85 -12.67 15.00 -5.28
CA ALA A 85 -11.48 15.16 -6.11
C ALA A 85 -10.27 14.40 -5.53
N PHE A 86 -10.14 14.36 -4.19
CA PHE A 86 -9.06 13.63 -3.53
C PHE A 86 -9.12 12.13 -3.86
N PHE A 87 -10.20 11.45 -3.53
CA PHE A 87 -10.35 10.01 -3.74
C PHE A 87 -10.34 9.66 -5.24
N THR A 88 -11.07 10.42 -6.06
CA THR A 88 -11.10 10.18 -7.51
C THR A 88 -9.71 10.25 -8.14
N ASN A 89 -8.90 11.24 -7.77
CA ASN A 89 -7.57 11.42 -8.36
C ASN A 89 -6.55 10.45 -7.78
N GLU A 90 -6.66 10.08 -6.49
CA GLU A 90 -5.84 9.04 -5.86
C GLU A 90 -6.05 7.70 -6.57
N TYR A 91 -7.30 7.25 -6.72
CA TYR A 91 -7.59 5.97 -7.38
C TYR A 91 -7.21 5.95 -8.86
N ARG A 92 -7.32 7.08 -9.55
CA ARG A 92 -6.81 7.21 -10.93
C ARG A 92 -5.29 7.09 -11.00
N LEU A 93 -4.58 7.65 -10.03
CA LEU A 93 -3.12 7.55 -9.92
C LEU A 93 -2.70 6.09 -9.66
N ASP A 94 -3.34 5.41 -8.72
CA ASP A 94 -3.04 4.01 -8.39
C ASP A 94 -3.31 3.10 -9.60
N PHE A 95 -4.42 3.32 -10.29
CA PHE A 95 -4.74 2.60 -11.52
C PHE A 95 -3.72 2.86 -12.63
N MET A 96 -3.28 4.11 -12.82
CA MET A 96 -2.28 4.48 -13.81
C MET A 96 -0.93 3.80 -13.54
N LEU A 97 -0.49 3.77 -12.28
CA LEU A 97 0.72 3.04 -11.86
C LEU A 97 0.63 1.55 -12.15
N HIS A 98 -0.55 0.95 -11.92
CA HIS A 98 -0.78 -0.47 -12.20
C HIS A 98 -0.81 -0.80 -13.69
N LYS A 99 -1.25 0.14 -14.53
CA LYS A 99 -1.45 -0.09 -15.99
C LYS A 99 -0.24 0.23 -16.85
N THR A 100 0.69 1.03 -16.34
CA THR A 100 1.88 1.37 -17.14
C THR A 100 2.75 0.15 -17.43
N GLU A 101 3.23 0.07 -18.67
CA GLU A 101 4.20 -0.97 -19.09
C GLU A 101 5.62 -0.64 -18.64
N LYS A 102 5.93 0.66 -18.40
CA LYS A 102 7.23 1.07 -17.88
C LYS A 102 7.41 0.57 -16.45
N PRO A 103 8.58 -0.02 -16.12
CA PRO A 103 8.82 -0.46 -14.75
C PRO A 103 8.79 0.72 -13.77
N VAL A 104 8.03 0.55 -12.70
CA VAL A 104 7.94 1.50 -11.60
C VAL A 104 8.50 0.86 -10.34
N LEU A 105 9.63 1.39 -9.87
CA LEU A 105 10.21 1.04 -8.58
C LEU A 105 9.61 1.94 -7.50
N ILE A 106 9.06 1.34 -6.46
CA ILE A 106 8.71 2.06 -5.24
C ILE A 106 9.60 1.62 -4.08
N TRP A 107 10.16 2.61 -3.37
CA TRP A 107 10.94 2.41 -2.15
C TRP A 107 10.08 2.71 -0.94
N GLY A 108 9.35 1.71 -0.46
CA GLY A 108 8.38 1.81 0.62
C GLY A 108 9.02 1.55 1.99
N ASN A 109 9.88 2.46 2.48
CA ASN A 109 10.53 2.29 3.77
C ASN A 109 9.66 2.67 4.97
N GLY A 110 9.89 2.03 6.11
CA GLY A 110 9.27 2.34 7.39
C GLY A 110 7.75 2.24 7.35
N VAL A 111 7.04 3.33 7.62
CA VAL A 111 5.56 3.36 7.59
C VAL A 111 5.03 3.43 6.16
N VAL A 112 4.15 2.48 5.80
CA VAL A 112 3.40 2.43 4.53
C VAL A 112 1.95 2.08 4.87
N MET A 113 1.05 3.06 4.86
CA MET A 113 -0.34 2.86 5.31
C MET A 113 -1.34 3.55 4.38
N GLY A 114 -2.58 3.04 4.34
CA GLY A 114 -3.67 3.63 3.58
C GLY A 114 -3.31 3.88 2.12
N GLY A 115 -3.54 5.09 1.60
CA GLY A 115 -3.14 5.48 0.25
C GLY A 115 -1.65 5.31 -0.07
N GLY A 116 -0.75 5.25 0.97
CA GLY A 116 0.65 4.86 0.78
C GLY A 116 0.79 3.39 0.35
N LEU A 117 -0.07 2.50 0.84
CA LEU A 117 -0.16 1.12 0.37
C LEU A 117 -0.83 1.05 -1.01
N GLY A 118 -1.79 1.93 -1.31
CA GLY A 118 -2.37 2.07 -2.65
C GLY A 118 -1.29 2.35 -3.70
N LEU A 119 -0.47 3.39 -3.49
CA LEU A 119 0.67 3.70 -4.35
C LEU A 119 1.64 2.51 -4.47
N LEU A 120 1.96 1.84 -3.35
CA LEU A 120 2.87 0.70 -3.36
C LEU A 120 2.31 -0.45 -4.18
N SER A 121 1.04 -0.77 -4.01
CA SER A 121 0.37 -1.88 -4.70
C SER A 121 0.22 -1.67 -6.21
N GLY A 122 0.15 -0.40 -6.66
CA GLY A 122 0.13 -0.04 -8.07
C GLY A 122 1.48 -0.24 -8.78
N CYS A 123 2.60 -0.30 -8.05
CA CYS A 123 3.93 -0.37 -8.65
C CYS A 123 4.37 -1.79 -9.00
N SER A 124 5.18 -1.92 -10.06
CA SER A 124 5.67 -3.21 -10.57
C SER A 124 6.84 -3.81 -9.78
N HIS A 125 7.61 -2.99 -9.04
CA HIS A 125 8.76 -3.42 -8.23
C HIS A 125 8.67 -2.77 -6.86
N ARG A 126 8.20 -3.54 -5.87
CA ARG A 126 7.85 -3.05 -4.54
C ARG A 126 8.94 -3.44 -3.55
N VAL A 127 9.76 -2.45 -3.17
CA VAL A 127 10.84 -2.62 -2.19
C VAL A 127 10.39 -2.12 -0.84
N GLY A 128 10.48 -2.99 0.17
CA GLY A 128 10.34 -2.63 1.58
C GLY A 128 11.68 -2.63 2.32
N THR A 129 11.63 -2.27 3.59
CA THR A 129 12.78 -2.30 4.52
C THR A 129 12.46 -3.18 5.74
N PRO A 130 13.46 -3.72 6.46
CA PRO A 130 13.20 -4.63 7.58
C PRO A 130 12.31 -4.06 8.69
N ASP A 131 12.30 -2.75 8.86
CA ASP A 131 11.51 -2.01 9.84
C ASP A 131 10.11 -1.61 9.36
N ASN A 132 9.65 -2.16 8.23
CA ASN A 132 8.32 -1.83 7.70
C ASN A 132 7.19 -2.07 8.69
N ARG A 133 6.26 -1.12 8.66
CA ARG A 133 4.94 -1.18 9.28
C ARG A 133 3.91 -0.88 8.22
N ILE A 134 3.34 -1.95 7.66
CA ILE A 134 2.38 -1.88 6.56
C ILE A 134 0.99 -2.16 7.12
N ALA A 135 0.01 -1.29 6.86
CA ALA A 135 -1.36 -1.47 7.36
C ALA A 135 -2.40 -0.73 6.52
N MET A 136 -3.65 -1.18 6.64
CA MET A 136 -4.85 -0.44 6.25
C MET A 136 -5.67 -0.14 7.51
N PRO A 137 -5.37 0.97 8.23
CA PRO A 137 -5.95 1.25 9.54
C PRO A 137 -7.28 2.01 9.49
N GLU A 138 -7.95 2.05 8.35
CA GLU A 138 -9.12 2.88 8.03
C GLU A 138 -10.30 2.61 8.97
N ILE A 139 -10.43 1.40 9.51
CA ILE A 139 -11.44 1.05 10.51
C ILE A 139 -11.41 1.98 11.73
N THR A 140 -10.24 2.53 12.07
CA THR A 140 -10.06 3.42 13.23
C THR A 140 -10.67 4.79 13.05
N ILE A 141 -10.95 5.18 11.81
CA ILE A 141 -11.52 6.50 11.45
C ILE A 141 -12.90 6.40 10.80
N GLY A 142 -13.48 5.18 10.76
CA GLY A 142 -14.79 4.95 10.17
C GLY A 142 -14.80 4.91 8.65
N LEU A 143 -13.64 4.79 8.02
CA LEU A 143 -13.46 4.50 6.61
C LEU A 143 -13.13 3.00 6.44
N PHE A 144 -13.31 2.44 5.28
CA PHE A 144 -12.87 1.08 4.94
C PHE A 144 -11.54 1.13 4.19
N PRO A 145 -10.76 0.02 4.16
CA PRO A 145 -9.60 -0.10 3.28
C PRO A 145 -9.97 0.18 1.83
N ASP A 146 -9.39 1.22 1.26
CA ASP A 146 -9.65 1.77 -0.07
C ASP A 146 -8.37 1.82 -0.91
N ALA A 147 -8.31 2.68 -1.95
CA ALA A 147 -7.14 2.83 -2.82
C ALA A 147 -6.68 1.49 -3.45
N GLY A 148 -7.63 0.63 -3.83
CA GLY A 148 -7.37 -0.69 -4.38
C GLY A 148 -7.06 -1.77 -3.33
N ALA A 149 -7.12 -1.44 -2.03
CA ALA A 149 -6.83 -2.40 -0.97
C ALA A 149 -7.80 -3.57 -0.97
N THR A 150 -9.07 -3.37 -1.32
CA THR A 150 -10.02 -4.48 -1.44
C THR A 150 -9.53 -5.52 -2.45
N TRP A 151 -9.00 -5.08 -3.61
CA TRP A 151 -8.45 -5.97 -4.63
C TRP A 151 -7.19 -6.71 -4.13
N VAL A 152 -6.26 -5.99 -3.49
CA VAL A 152 -5.02 -6.57 -2.94
C VAL A 152 -5.35 -7.59 -1.85
N LEU A 153 -6.21 -7.22 -0.89
CA LEU A 153 -6.50 -8.03 0.28
C LEU A 153 -7.40 -9.23 -0.07
N SER A 154 -8.31 -9.11 -1.07
CA SER A 154 -9.08 -10.27 -1.56
C SER A 154 -8.20 -11.33 -2.22
N GLY A 155 -7.05 -10.94 -2.79
CA GLY A 155 -6.06 -11.83 -3.38
C GLY A 155 -5.14 -12.53 -2.38
N LEU A 156 -5.16 -12.17 -1.10
CA LEU A 156 -4.31 -12.82 -0.10
C LEU A 156 -4.74 -14.28 0.15
N PRO A 157 -3.78 -15.19 0.37
CA PRO A 157 -4.09 -16.59 0.62
C PRO A 157 -4.95 -16.77 1.89
N ASP A 158 -5.73 -17.84 1.92
CA ASP A 158 -6.51 -18.27 3.09
C ASP A 158 -7.45 -17.20 3.66
N LYS A 159 -7.93 -16.29 2.82
CA LYS A 159 -8.78 -15.16 3.22
C LYS A 159 -8.16 -14.25 4.30
N LEU A 160 -6.83 -14.26 4.46
CA LEU A 160 -6.14 -13.44 5.47
C LEU A 160 -6.44 -11.94 5.33
N GLY A 161 -6.78 -11.49 4.12
CA GLY A 161 -7.20 -10.11 3.88
C GLY A 161 -8.42 -9.68 4.70
N THR A 162 -9.33 -10.61 5.02
CA THR A 162 -10.45 -10.34 5.94
C THR A 162 -9.95 -9.88 7.31
N PHE A 163 -9.02 -10.62 7.90
CA PHE A 163 -8.45 -10.26 9.19
C PHE A 163 -7.66 -8.95 9.11
N VAL A 164 -6.80 -8.82 8.10
CA VAL A 164 -5.94 -7.62 7.92
C VAL A 164 -6.77 -6.35 7.79
N GLY A 165 -7.77 -6.33 6.91
CA GLY A 165 -8.57 -5.12 6.66
C GLY A 165 -9.58 -4.83 7.77
N MET A 166 -10.17 -5.87 8.40
CA MET A 166 -11.12 -5.66 9.49
C MET A 166 -10.46 -5.26 10.81
N THR A 167 -9.20 -5.64 11.04
CA THR A 167 -8.48 -5.29 12.27
C THR A 167 -7.53 -4.10 12.10
N GLY A 168 -7.18 -3.72 10.87
CA GLY A 168 -6.17 -2.70 10.62
C GLY A 168 -4.79 -3.08 11.19
N CYS A 169 -4.51 -4.36 11.39
CA CYS A 169 -3.27 -4.83 11.98
C CYS A 169 -2.05 -4.48 11.11
N GLN A 170 -0.91 -4.29 11.77
CA GLN A 170 0.33 -4.01 11.07
C GLN A 170 0.99 -5.30 10.60
N LEU A 171 1.34 -5.34 9.32
CA LEU A 171 2.18 -6.38 8.73
C LEU A 171 3.65 -6.00 8.88
N SER A 172 4.49 -6.97 9.23
CA SER A 172 5.94 -6.83 9.15
C SER A 172 6.44 -6.94 7.70
N ALA A 173 7.70 -6.57 7.47
CA ALA A 173 8.34 -6.80 6.17
C ALA A 173 8.31 -8.27 5.75
N GLY A 174 8.47 -9.19 6.71
CA GLY A 174 8.41 -10.63 6.45
C GLY A 174 7.02 -11.08 6.02
N ASP A 175 5.96 -10.61 6.73
CA ASP A 175 4.58 -10.89 6.32
C ASP A 175 4.30 -10.37 4.92
N ALA A 176 4.64 -9.10 4.66
CA ALA A 176 4.35 -8.45 3.40
C ALA A 176 5.09 -9.09 2.21
N LEU A 177 6.32 -9.56 2.42
CA LEU A 177 7.09 -10.29 1.42
C LEU A 177 6.47 -11.66 1.11
N GLU A 178 6.14 -12.44 2.14
CA GLU A 178 5.55 -13.78 1.99
C GLU A 178 4.14 -13.73 1.38
N LEU A 179 3.38 -12.67 1.69
CA LEU A 179 2.04 -12.45 1.13
C LEU A 179 2.04 -11.80 -0.25
N GLY A 180 3.21 -11.48 -0.81
CA GLY A 180 3.34 -10.86 -2.13
C GLY A 180 2.88 -9.39 -2.18
N ILE A 181 2.80 -8.70 -1.05
CA ILE A 181 2.60 -7.25 -0.97
C ILE A 181 3.90 -6.51 -1.30
N LEU A 182 5.05 -7.06 -0.90
CA LEU A 182 6.39 -6.64 -1.31
C LEU A 182 7.01 -7.68 -2.26
N ASP A 183 7.89 -7.22 -3.16
CA ASP A 183 8.69 -8.10 -4.01
C ASP A 183 10.09 -8.31 -3.45
N TYR A 184 10.61 -7.31 -2.75
CA TYR A 184 11.95 -7.32 -2.16
C TYR A 184 11.95 -6.63 -0.81
N VAL A 185 12.79 -7.12 0.11
CA VAL A 185 13.15 -6.38 1.33
C VAL A 185 14.64 -6.10 1.26
N ILE A 186 15.01 -4.82 1.39
CA ILE A 186 16.38 -4.33 1.26
C ILE A 186 16.67 -3.42 2.46
N GLU A 187 17.87 -3.52 3.04
CA GLU A 187 18.31 -2.62 4.11
C GLU A 187 18.20 -1.15 3.65
N HIS A 188 17.62 -0.28 4.49
CA HIS A 188 17.37 1.12 4.12
C HIS A 188 18.66 1.87 3.75
N GLU A 189 19.77 1.56 4.43
CA GLU A 189 21.10 2.12 4.20
C GLU A 189 21.63 1.83 2.79
N LYS A 190 21.09 0.78 2.12
CA LYS A 190 21.44 0.44 0.75
C LYS A 190 20.71 1.27 -0.31
N LYS A 191 19.72 2.07 0.08
CA LYS A 191 18.90 2.88 -0.85
C LYS A 191 19.77 3.68 -1.83
N THR A 192 20.77 4.41 -1.32
CA THR A 192 21.66 5.24 -2.15
C THR A 192 22.46 4.38 -3.14
N GLU A 193 22.95 3.22 -2.71
CA GLU A 193 23.70 2.29 -3.56
C GLU A 193 22.82 1.72 -4.67
N VAL A 194 21.57 1.32 -4.34
CA VAL A 194 20.57 0.85 -5.32
C VAL A 194 20.26 1.94 -6.35
N ILE A 195 19.96 3.17 -5.89
CA ILE A 195 19.64 4.30 -6.78
C ILE A 195 20.80 4.64 -7.72
N ASN A 196 22.04 4.63 -7.23
CA ASN A 196 23.22 4.86 -8.07
C ASN A 196 23.43 3.71 -9.09
N SER A 197 23.16 2.48 -8.69
CA SER A 197 23.25 1.32 -9.58
C SER A 197 22.19 1.37 -10.68
N LEU A 198 20.96 1.80 -10.35
CA LEU A 198 19.89 2.05 -11.32
C LEU A 198 20.29 3.10 -12.36
N ALA A 199 20.91 4.20 -11.91
CA ALA A 199 21.36 5.28 -12.80
C ALA A 199 22.46 4.84 -13.76
N ALA A 200 23.18 3.77 -13.42
CA ALA A 200 24.27 3.18 -14.24
C ALA A 200 23.80 2.11 -15.21
N LEU A 201 22.54 1.63 -15.11
CA LEU A 201 21.99 0.64 -16.05
C LEU A 201 21.85 1.22 -17.46
N VAL A 202 22.02 0.34 -18.46
CA VAL A 202 21.80 0.69 -19.86
C VAL A 202 20.35 0.39 -20.21
N TRP A 203 19.49 1.38 -19.98
CA TRP A 203 18.06 1.30 -20.26
C TRP A 203 17.79 1.29 -21.77
N THR A 204 16.82 0.51 -22.20
CA THR A 204 16.39 0.35 -23.59
C THR A 204 14.99 0.93 -23.82
N ASP A 205 14.45 0.81 -25.04
CA ASP A 205 13.07 1.19 -25.35
C ASP A 205 12.09 0.02 -25.09
N GLU A 206 12.60 -1.15 -24.68
CA GLU A 206 11.78 -2.34 -24.42
C GLU A 206 11.45 -2.44 -22.93
N ALA A 207 10.20 -2.18 -22.56
CA ALA A 207 9.73 -2.15 -21.18
C ALA A 207 9.94 -3.49 -20.46
N SER A 208 9.68 -4.62 -21.12
CA SER A 208 9.85 -5.97 -20.54
C SER A 208 11.31 -6.27 -20.21
N GLY A 209 12.24 -5.91 -21.09
CA GLY A 209 13.69 -6.05 -20.86
C GLY A 209 14.16 -5.15 -19.71
N ASN A 210 13.65 -3.92 -19.63
CA ASN A 210 13.92 -2.99 -18.55
C ASN A 210 13.41 -3.51 -17.20
N SER A 211 12.20 -4.10 -17.17
CA SER A 211 11.64 -4.73 -15.97
C SER A 211 12.48 -5.89 -15.47
N MET A 212 12.98 -6.74 -16.38
CA MET A 212 13.89 -7.86 -16.03
C MET A 212 15.22 -7.35 -15.48
N MET A 213 15.82 -6.31 -16.08
CA MET A 213 17.07 -5.73 -15.58
C MET A 213 16.89 -5.12 -14.19
N LEU A 214 15.79 -4.43 -13.95
CA LEU A 214 15.45 -3.88 -12.63
C LEU A 214 15.32 -5.01 -11.60
N SER A 215 14.57 -6.07 -11.91
CA SER A 215 14.41 -7.24 -11.05
C SER A 215 15.76 -7.88 -10.69
N GLU A 216 16.64 -8.09 -11.67
CA GLU A 216 17.95 -8.70 -11.43
C GLU A 216 18.86 -7.80 -10.58
N LEU A 217 18.76 -6.48 -10.73
CA LEU A 217 19.48 -5.56 -9.87
C LEU A 217 18.97 -5.64 -8.42
N LEU A 218 17.67 -5.56 -8.21
CA LEU A 218 17.07 -5.56 -6.86
C LEU A 218 17.35 -6.86 -6.10
N LYS A 219 17.35 -8.03 -6.79
CA LYS A 219 17.72 -9.32 -6.21
C LYS A 219 19.13 -9.36 -5.61
N GLN A 220 20.07 -8.57 -6.15
CA GLN A 220 21.45 -8.53 -5.63
C GLN A 220 21.53 -7.89 -4.24
N PHE A 221 20.59 -6.95 -3.94
CA PHE A 221 20.52 -6.21 -2.68
C PHE A 221 19.54 -6.81 -1.68
N ALA A 222 18.61 -7.66 -2.15
CA ALA A 222 17.56 -8.24 -1.32
C ALA A 222 18.12 -9.10 -0.18
N ILE A 223 17.54 -8.97 0.99
CA ILE A 223 17.82 -9.82 2.15
C ILE A 223 17.45 -11.25 1.81
N LYS A 224 18.34 -12.18 2.13
CA LYS A 224 18.18 -13.62 1.84
C LYS A 224 17.79 -14.42 3.08
N GLU A 225 18.02 -13.83 4.25
CA GLU A 225 17.70 -14.41 5.53
C GLU A 225 16.19 -14.35 5.77
N SER A 226 15.68 -15.28 6.58
CA SER A 226 14.27 -15.26 6.99
C SER A 226 13.99 -14.04 7.85
N LEU A 227 12.93 -13.31 7.49
CA LEU A 227 12.46 -12.13 8.21
C LEU A 227 11.42 -12.52 9.29
N PRO A 228 11.32 -11.75 10.38
CA PRO A 228 10.29 -11.97 11.38
C PRO A 228 8.88 -11.79 10.80
N HIS A 229 7.95 -12.65 11.25
CA HIS A 229 6.54 -12.57 10.93
C HIS A 229 5.72 -12.16 12.16
N GLN A 230 4.67 -11.39 11.94
CA GLN A 230 3.66 -11.06 12.94
C GLN A 230 2.34 -11.79 12.62
N LEU A 231 1.71 -11.46 11.50
CA LEU A 231 0.48 -12.11 11.07
C LEU A 231 0.68 -13.63 10.83
N LEU A 232 1.70 -13.99 10.06
CA LEU A 232 1.91 -15.37 9.64
C LEU A 232 2.32 -16.29 10.79
N LYS A 233 2.83 -15.76 11.90
CA LYS A 233 3.01 -16.47 13.16
C LYS A 233 1.69 -17.04 13.68
N HIS A 234 0.59 -16.33 13.47
CA HIS A 234 -0.76 -16.70 13.92
C HIS A 234 -1.64 -17.26 12.80
N ARG A 235 -1.08 -17.53 11.60
CA ARG A 235 -1.84 -17.92 10.38
C ARG A 235 -2.87 -19.00 10.65
N SER A 236 -2.46 -20.13 11.24
CA SER A 236 -3.37 -21.28 11.46
C SER A 236 -4.55 -20.92 12.36
N ALA A 237 -4.33 -20.11 13.39
CA ALA A 237 -5.38 -19.70 14.33
C ALA A 237 -6.35 -18.70 13.67
N ILE A 238 -5.82 -17.74 12.91
CA ILE A 238 -6.59 -16.73 12.17
C ILE A 238 -7.42 -17.39 11.05
N VAL A 239 -6.82 -18.29 10.26
CA VAL A 239 -7.52 -19.03 9.22
C VAL A 239 -8.65 -19.86 9.81
N GLY A 240 -8.38 -20.62 10.88
CA GLY A 240 -9.42 -21.40 11.56
C GLY A 240 -10.54 -20.53 12.16
N LEU A 241 -10.26 -19.29 12.54
CA LEU A 241 -11.28 -18.33 12.97
C LEU A 241 -12.15 -17.89 11.79
N ILE A 242 -11.53 -17.47 10.67
CA ILE A 242 -12.22 -16.99 9.47
C ILE A 242 -13.09 -18.11 8.86
N ASP A 243 -12.56 -19.34 8.79
CA ASP A 243 -13.32 -20.47 8.22
C ASP A 243 -14.56 -20.76 9.05
N ARG A 244 -14.43 -20.85 10.39
CA ARG A 244 -15.59 -21.04 11.28
C ARG A 244 -16.64 -19.95 11.13
N ALA A 245 -16.21 -18.68 11.04
CA ALA A 245 -17.11 -17.55 10.84
C ALA A 245 -17.76 -17.58 9.44
N SER A 246 -17.04 -18.02 8.40
CA SER A 246 -17.56 -18.09 7.03
C SER A 246 -18.60 -19.21 6.84
N ASP A 247 -18.60 -20.24 7.68
CA ASP A 247 -19.54 -21.35 7.65
C ASP A 247 -20.84 -21.06 8.43
N ASP A 248 -20.94 -19.92 9.12
CA ASP A 248 -22.08 -19.54 9.96
C ASP A 248 -22.88 -18.40 9.32
N ASP A 249 -24.20 -18.42 9.51
CA ASP A 249 -25.10 -17.35 9.01
C ASP A 249 -24.83 -16.00 9.71
N ASP A 250 -24.20 -16.01 10.89
CA ASP A 250 -23.79 -14.82 11.64
C ASP A 250 -22.27 -14.70 11.74
N PHE A 251 -21.62 -14.37 10.61
CA PHE A 251 -20.18 -14.23 10.50
C PHE A 251 -19.56 -13.38 11.63
N PHE A 252 -20.17 -12.22 11.94
CA PHE A 252 -19.58 -11.27 12.87
C PHE A 252 -19.61 -11.75 14.32
N ASP A 253 -20.72 -12.36 14.76
CA ASP A 253 -20.83 -12.90 16.11
C ASP A 253 -19.82 -14.04 16.35
N VAL A 254 -19.66 -14.93 15.36
CA VAL A 254 -18.69 -16.03 15.42
C VAL A 254 -17.25 -15.50 15.36
N PHE A 255 -16.98 -14.49 14.50
CA PHE A 255 -15.67 -13.89 14.39
C PHE A 255 -15.26 -13.18 15.70
N GLU A 256 -16.15 -12.37 16.28
CA GLU A 256 -15.90 -11.67 17.55
C GLU A 256 -15.70 -12.62 18.72
N ALA A 257 -16.58 -13.62 18.87
CA ALA A 257 -16.44 -14.63 19.91
C ALA A 257 -15.14 -15.42 19.76
N GLY A 258 -14.80 -15.78 18.52
CA GLY A 258 -13.60 -16.54 18.19
C GLY A 258 -12.30 -15.79 18.47
N MET A 259 -12.24 -14.46 18.22
CA MET A 259 -11.07 -13.64 18.55
C MET A 259 -10.70 -13.73 20.04
N SER A 260 -11.69 -13.84 20.93
CA SER A 260 -11.44 -13.98 22.37
C SER A 260 -10.79 -15.30 22.77
N THR A 261 -10.77 -16.28 21.88
CA THR A 261 -10.21 -17.64 22.11
C THR A 261 -8.81 -17.81 21.52
N LEU A 262 -8.30 -16.82 20.79
CA LEU A 262 -6.96 -16.89 20.20
C LEU A 262 -5.89 -16.85 21.29
N GLU A 263 -4.78 -17.58 21.10
CA GLU A 263 -3.60 -17.44 21.93
C GLU A 263 -2.92 -16.10 21.61
N ILE A 264 -2.98 -15.18 22.59
CA ILE A 264 -2.62 -13.78 22.38
C ILE A 264 -1.16 -13.48 22.72
N ASP A 265 -0.52 -12.73 21.83
CA ASP A 265 0.68 -11.95 22.12
C ASP A 265 0.37 -10.45 21.98
N GLU A 266 1.36 -9.60 22.19
CA GLU A 266 1.19 -8.14 22.15
C GLU A 266 0.65 -7.65 20.81
N TRP A 267 1.11 -8.23 19.68
CA TRP A 267 0.67 -7.86 18.34
C TRP A 267 -0.81 -8.22 18.12
N LEU A 268 -1.20 -9.44 18.50
CA LEU A 268 -2.58 -9.89 18.30
C LEU A 268 -3.55 -9.16 19.23
N VAL A 269 -3.12 -8.83 20.47
CA VAL A 269 -3.89 -7.94 21.37
C VAL A 269 -4.16 -6.60 20.67
N GLY A 270 -3.13 -5.98 20.09
CA GLY A 270 -3.29 -4.71 19.36
C GLY A 270 -4.27 -4.80 18.19
N ALA A 271 -4.24 -5.90 17.41
CA ALA A 271 -5.18 -6.14 16.32
C ALA A 271 -6.63 -6.26 16.83
N ILE A 272 -6.85 -7.06 17.87
CA ILE A 272 -8.17 -7.26 18.49
C ILE A 272 -8.71 -5.94 19.07
N GLU A 273 -7.88 -5.21 19.81
CA GLU A 273 -8.28 -3.91 20.37
C GLU A 273 -8.63 -2.89 19.29
N THR A 274 -7.89 -2.89 18.18
CA THR A 274 -8.19 -2.00 17.03
C THR A 274 -9.55 -2.33 16.44
N TYR A 275 -9.85 -3.62 16.21
CA TYR A 275 -11.17 -4.05 15.75
C TYR A 275 -12.28 -3.64 16.70
N GLN A 276 -12.12 -3.92 18.01
CA GLN A 276 -13.15 -3.63 19.04
C GLN A 276 -13.45 -2.13 19.21
N ARG A 277 -12.45 -1.27 19.01
CA ARG A 277 -12.61 0.20 19.08
C ARG A 277 -12.99 0.81 17.75
N GLY A 278 -12.82 0.07 16.66
CA GLY A 278 -13.08 0.51 15.31
C GLY A 278 -14.56 0.59 14.96
N SER A 279 -14.84 0.94 13.73
CA SER A 279 -16.19 1.06 13.22
C SER A 279 -16.75 -0.31 12.82
N ALA A 280 -17.74 -0.80 13.54
CA ALA A 280 -18.44 -2.05 13.18
C ALA A 280 -19.11 -1.95 11.79
N THR A 281 -19.58 -0.75 11.40
CA THR A 281 -20.13 -0.51 10.05
C THR A 281 -19.05 -0.69 9.00
N THR A 282 -17.86 -0.13 9.22
CA THR A 282 -16.70 -0.31 8.34
C THR A 282 -16.34 -1.78 8.16
N ALA A 283 -16.26 -2.53 9.26
CA ALA A 283 -15.95 -3.96 9.20
C ALA A 283 -16.96 -4.73 8.33
N ARG A 284 -18.26 -4.42 8.45
CA ARG A 284 -19.33 -5.03 7.65
C ARG A 284 -19.24 -4.65 6.17
N ILE A 285 -19.03 -3.38 5.87
CA ILE A 285 -18.86 -2.90 4.49
C ILE A 285 -17.64 -3.58 3.86
N PHE A 286 -16.50 -3.58 4.56
CA PHE A 286 -15.27 -4.16 4.02
C PHE A 286 -15.37 -5.67 3.81
N HIS A 287 -16.02 -6.40 4.72
CA HIS A 287 -16.29 -7.82 4.53
C HIS A 287 -17.11 -8.07 3.27
N GLU A 288 -18.17 -7.31 3.03
CA GLU A 288 -19.01 -7.39 1.82
C GLU A 288 -18.22 -7.04 0.56
N GLN A 289 -17.37 -6.01 0.61
CA GLN A 289 -16.49 -5.65 -0.52
C GLN A 289 -15.54 -6.79 -0.88
N LEU A 290 -14.92 -7.47 0.10
CA LEU A 290 -14.05 -8.63 -0.14
C LEU A 290 -14.80 -9.78 -0.84
N GLN A 291 -16.05 -10.06 -0.42
CA GLN A 291 -16.88 -11.09 -1.07
C GLN A 291 -17.14 -10.75 -2.54
N ARG A 292 -17.43 -9.48 -2.84
CA ARG A 292 -17.69 -9.01 -4.22
C ARG A 292 -16.43 -8.98 -5.06
N ALA A 293 -15.28 -8.64 -4.48
CA ALA A 293 -14.04 -8.44 -5.20
C ALA A 293 -13.40 -9.70 -5.77
N THR A 294 -13.83 -10.89 -5.37
CA THR A 294 -13.22 -12.18 -5.76
C THR A 294 -13.06 -12.35 -7.28
N ASP A 295 -14.01 -11.83 -8.07
CA ASP A 295 -13.99 -11.91 -9.53
C ASP A 295 -13.88 -10.54 -10.22
N MET A 296 -13.57 -9.48 -9.46
CA MET A 296 -13.48 -8.11 -9.99
C MET A 296 -12.09 -7.78 -10.50
N THR A 297 -12.05 -6.94 -11.53
CA THR A 297 -10.79 -6.29 -11.95
C THR A 297 -10.43 -5.17 -10.96
N LEU A 298 -9.15 -4.76 -10.92
CA LEU A 298 -8.75 -3.58 -10.13
C LEU A 298 -9.60 -2.34 -10.48
N ALA A 299 -9.90 -2.13 -11.77
CA ALA A 299 -10.72 -0.99 -12.21
C ALA A 299 -12.14 -1.04 -11.64
N ASP A 300 -12.75 -2.23 -11.59
CA ASP A 300 -14.10 -2.39 -11.05
C ASP A 300 -14.10 -2.27 -9.52
N THR A 301 -13.03 -2.78 -8.86
CA THR A 301 -12.85 -2.62 -7.41
C THR A 301 -12.70 -1.16 -7.02
N LEU A 302 -11.84 -0.39 -7.70
CA LEU A 302 -11.66 1.05 -7.45
C LEU A 302 -12.95 1.85 -7.67
N ARG A 303 -13.80 1.45 -8.64
CA ARG A 303 -15.15 2.06 -8.79
C ARG A 303 -16.05 1.72 -7.62
N MET A 304 -16.07 0.46 -7.18
CA MET A 304 -16.85 0.04 -6.02
C MET A 304 -16.42 0.75 -4.73
N GLU A 305 -15.13 1.00 -4.56
CA GLU A 305 -14.58 1.74 -3.41
C GLU A 305 -14.93 3.23 -3.47
N LEU A 306 -15.12 3.81 -4.68
CA LEU A 306 -15.45 5.22 -4.87
C LEU A 306 -16.95 5.51 -4.68
N ASP A 307 -17.84 4.55 -5.02
CA ASP A 307 -19.31 4.67 -4.95
C ASP A 307 -19.83 4.50 -3.51
#